data_b2f94d446f333d285aa658bdf09a35d4
#
_entry.id   b2f94d446f333d285aa658bdf09a35d4
#
_cell.length_a   1.000
_cell.length_b   1.000
_cell.length_c   1.000
_cell.angle_alpha   90.00
_cell.angle_beta   90.00
_cell.angle_gamma   90.00
#
_symmetry.space_group_name_H-M   'P 1'
#
loop_
_entity.id
_entity.type
_entity.pdbx_description
1 polymer ?
#
loop_
_entity_poly.entity_id
_entity_poly.type
_entity_poly.pdbx_seq_one_letter_code
_entity_poly.pdbx_strand_id
1 'polypeptide(L)'
;VLETHFLKNFNDRETNLIQVVSKEPQKLDFYDGHLTVFEITQNTNFAGKTLEELRFREDIGINIVKIKRANTLIYIPEKDERIFTGDILSVVGTDEQILTFKAYLDENVVESNPEYEYDDIVLQKFTLYNPDFIDQSIKESNLRELTKGLVICIDRPDCRILNPESDVILRANDELWIAGEKKLINKYFE
;
A
#
# COMPACT_ATOMS: atom_id res chain seq x y z
N VAL A 1 46.41 16.51 -19.33
CA VAL A 1 46.23 16.34 -17.85
C VAL A 1 44.76 16.42 -17.45
N LEU A 2 43.88 17.16 -18.17
CA LEU A 2 42.45 17.25 -17.89
C LEU A 2 41.64 16.07 -18.43
N GLU A 3 42.03 15.50 -19.56
CA GLU A 3 41.36 14.34 -20.18
C GLU A 3 41.51 13.06 -19.36
N THR A 4 42.69 12.83 -18.76
CA THR A 4 42.94 11.64 -17.92
C THR A 4 42.14 11.63 -16.61
N HIS A 5 41.81 12.82 -16.07
CA HIS A 5 40.99 12.91 -14.87
C HIS A 5 39.49 12.69 -15.16
N PHE A 6 39.03 13.09 -16.35
CA PHE A 6 37.64 12.90 -16.76
C PHE A 6 37.31 11.43 -17.04
N LEU A 7 38.20 10.71 -17.74
CA LEU A 7 38.02 9.30 -18.05
C LEU A 7 38.14 8.41 -16.80
N LYS A 8 38.98 8.80 -15.81
CA LYS A 8 39.07 8.07 -14.55
C LYS A 8 37.78 8.15 -13.72
N ASN A 9 37.19 9.34 -13.64
CA ASN A 9 35.91 9.53 -12.95
C ASN A 9 34.74 8.85 -13.67
N PHE A 10 34.80 8.66 -14.98
CA PHE A 10 33.78 7.94 -15.75
C PHE A 10 33.85 6.43 -15.51
N ASN A 11 35.08 5.86 -15.54
CA ASN A 11 35.32 4.44 -15.25
C ASN A 11 34.96 4.08 -13.79
N ASP A 12 35.25 4.95 -12.82
CA ASP A 12 34.90 4.71 -11.41
C ASP A 12 33.38 4.73 -11.19
N ARG A 13 32.63 5.49 -11.99
CA ARG A 13 31.15 5.47 -11.95
C ARG A 13 30.56 4.23 -12.63
N GLU A 14 31.12 3.80 -13.76
CA GLU A 14 30.68 2.56 -14.42
C GLU A 14 31.05 1.33 -13.60
N THR A 15 32.22 1.30 -12.97
CA THR A 15 32.63 0.20 -12.10
C THR A 15 31.74 0.10 -10.85
N ASN A 16 31.29 1.22 -10.28
CA ASN A 16 30.34 1.23 -9.18
C ASN A 16 28.92 0.81 -9.62
N LEU A 17 28.49 1.16 -10.84
CA LEU A 17 27.22 0.71 -11.41
C LEU A 17 27.23 -0.80 -11.70
N ILE A 18 28.35 -1.33 -12.19
CA ILE A 18 28.52 -2.78 -12.48
C ILE A 18 28.62 -3.58 -11.17
N GLN A 19 29.20 -3.05 -10.10
CA GLN A 19 29.24 -3.71 -8.79
C GLN A 19 27.88 -3.73 -8.09
N VAL A 20 26.98 -2.79 -8.41
CA VAL A 20 25.60 -2.79 -7.90
C VAL A 20 24.73 -3.82 -8.64
N VAL A 21 25.04 -4.13 -9.90
CA VAL A 21 24.30 -5.10 -10.73
C VAL A 21 24.76 -6.55 -10.50
N SER A 22 25.93 -6.78 -9.92
CA SER A 22 26.47 -8.13 -9.66
C SER A 22 26.26 -8.66 -8.23
N LYS A 23 25.53 -7.93 -7.38
CA LYS A 23 24.95 -8.55 -6.18
C LYS A 23 23.78 -9.40 -6.63
N GLU A 24 23.85 -10.71 -6.32
CA GLU A 24 22.70 -11.61 -6.39
C GLU A 24 21.43 -10.87 -5.95
N PRO A 25 20.26 -11.11 -6.59
CA PRO A 25 19.05 -10.49 -6.16
C PRO A 25 18.88 -10.82 -4.67
N GLN A 26 19.22 -9.87 -3.80
CA GLN A 26 18.84 -9.97 -2.40
C GLN A 26 17.33 -10.16 -2.49
N LYS A 27 16.83 -11.32 -2.02
CA LYS A 27 15.43 -11.53 -1.74
C LYS A 27 14.97 -10.24 -1.08
N LEU A 28 14.12 -9.47 -1.78
CA LEU A 28 13.52 -8.29 -1.20
C LEU A 28 12.70 -8.79 -0.01
N ASP A 29 13.27 -8.64 1.19
CA ASP A 29 12.66 -9.09 2.44
C ASP A 29 11.49 -8.18 2.86
N PHE A 30 11.07 -7.25 1.99
CA PHE A 30 10.07 -6.25 2.33
C PHE A 30 8.99 -6.18 1.25
N TYR A 31 7.74 -6.05 1.68
CA TYR A 31 6.70 -5.49 0.83
C TYR A 31 7.08 -4.03 0.53
N ASP A 32 7.29 -3.71 -0.74
CA ASP A 32 7.73 -2.40 -1.22
C ASP A 32 6.57 -1.41 -1.44
N GLY A 33 5.39 -1.75 -0.94
CA GLY A 33 4.21 -0.89 -0.99
C GLY A 33 4.29 0.28 -0.01
N HIS A 34 3.75 1.40 -0.41
CA HIS A 34 3.66 2.61 0.40
C HIS A 34 2.29 3.25 0.30
N LEU A 35 2.03 4.18 1.20
CA LEU A 35 0.79 4.96 1.26
C LEU A 35 0.96 6.25 0.45
N THR A 36 0.07 6.48 -0.50
CA THR A 36 0.03 7.71 -1.33
C THR A 36 -1.36 8.31 -1.30
N VAL A 37 -1.47 9.62 -1.48
CA VAL A 37 -2.74 10.34 -1.45
C VAL A 37 -3.04 10.97 -2.80
N PHE A 38 -4.29 10.81 -3.26
CA PHE A 38 -4.79 11.37 -4.52
C PHE A 38 -6.09 12.13 -4.29
N GLU A 39 -6.20 13.31 -4.89
CA GLU A 39 -7.45 14.07 -4.94
C GLU A 39 -8.19 13.77 -6.25
N ILE A 40 -9.49 13.48 -6.15
CA ILE A 40 -10.36 13.19 -7.30
C ILE A 40 -10.87 14.50 -7.88
N THR A 41 -10.37 14.86 -9.06
CA THR A 41 -10.76 16.08 -9.78
C THR A 41 -12.01 15.87 -10.64
N GLN A 42 -12.53 16.97 -11.23
CA GLN A 42 -13.77 16.94 -12.03
C GLN A 42 -13.68 16.14 -13.32
N ASN A 43 -12.48 15.85 -13.81
CA ASN A 43 -12.26 15.19 -15.10
C ASN A 43 -12.08 13.67 -15.01
N THR A 44 -12.34 13.06 -13.84
CA THR A 44 -12.17 11.62 -13.68
C THR A 44 -13.37 10.83 -14.18
N ASN A 45 -13.14 9.84 -15.04
CA ASN A 45 -14.17 9.00 -15.64
C ASN A 45 -14.86 8.04 -14.66
N PHE A 46 -14.48 8.05 -13.39
CA PHE A 46 -14.98 7.13 -12.37
C PHE A 46 -15.71 7.81 -11.21
N ALA A 47 -15.85 9.14 -11.22
CA ALA A 47 -16.70 9.83 -10.25
C ALA A 47 -18.14 9.30 -10.32
N GLY A 48 -18.70 8.94 -9.17
CA GLY A 48 -20.03 8.32 -9.03
C GLY A 48 -20.07 6.80 -9.14
N LYS A 49 -18.97 6.14 -9.53
CA LYS A 49 -18.85 4.67 -9.55
C LYS A 49 -18.49 4.12 -8.17
N THR A 50 -18.89 2.88 -7.91
CA THR A 50 -18.49 2.14 -6.70
C THR A 50 -17.09 1.56 -6.84
N LEU A 51 -16.45 1.21 -5.72
CA LEU A 51 -15.16 0.53 -5.72
C LEU A 51 -15.25 -0.85 -6.42
N GLU A 52 -16.39 -1.55 -6.29
CA GLU A 52 -16.66 -2.81 -6.98
C GLU A 52 -16.70 -2.64 -8.51
N GLU A 53 -17.35 -1.57 -9.00
CA GLU A 53 -17.38 -1.25 -10.43
C GLU A 53 -16.01 -0.86 -10.99
N LEU A 54 -15.16 -0.25 -10.16
CA LEU A 54 -13.84 0.25 -10.55
C LEU A 54 -12.75 -0.81 -10.52
N ARG A 55 -12.90 -1.87 -9.72
CA ARG A 55 -12.02 -3.05 -9.66
C ARG A 55 -10.53 -2.72 -9.47
N PHE A 56 -10.20 -1.64 -8.78
CA PHE A 56 -8.80 -1.20 -8.63
C PHE A 56 -7.89 -2.24 -7.99
N ARG A 57 -8.44 -3.03 -7.05
CA ARG A 57 -7.70 -4.11 -6.39
C ARG A 57 -7.38 -5.25 -7.34
N GLU A 58 -8.34 -5.66 -8.16
CA GLU A 58 -8.20 -6.78 -9.10
C GLU A 58 -7.37 -6.40 -10.33
N ASP A 59 -7.61 -5.22 -10.89
CA ASP A 59 -7.04 -4.83 -12.18
C ASP A 59 -5.68 -4.13 -12.06
N ILE A 60 -5.42 -3.43 -10.93
CA ILE A 60 -4.18 -2.65 -10.69
C ILE A 60 -3.41 -3.20 -9.48
N GLY A 61 -4.10 -3.81 -8.51
CA GLY A 61 -3.50 -4.34 -7.29
C GLY A 61 -3.38 -3.33 -6.15
N ILE A 62 -3.95 -2.11 -6.30
CA ILE A 62 -3.94 -1.10 -5.24
C ILE A 62 -5.10 -1.30 -4.26
N ASN A 63 -4.92 -0.79 -3.04
CA ASN A 63 -5.97 -0.76 -2.02
C ASN A 63 -6.27 0.67 -1.61
N ILE A 64 -7.55 1.06 -1.65
CA ILE A 64 -8.02 2.32 -1.07
C ILE A 64 -8.31 2.05 0.41
N VAL A 65 -7.55 2.70 1.29
CA VAL A 65 -7.61 2.46 2.75
C VAL A 65 -8.30 3.59 3.51
N LYS A 66 -8.47 4.75 2.88
CA LYS A 66 -9.24 5.86 3.44
C LYS A 66 -9.80 6.74 2.32
N ILE A 67 -11.01 7.24 2.51
CA ILE A 67 -11.61 8.31 1.71
C ILE A 67 -11.91 9.47 2.65
N LYS A 68 -11.34 10.63 2.38
CA LYS A 68 -11.73 11.89 3.04
C LYS A 68 -12.67 12.65 2.10
N ARG A 69 -13.92 12.80 2.53
CA ARG A 69 -14.97 13.52 1.82
C ARG A 69 -15.40 14.72 2.64
N ALA A 70 -14.98 15.91 2.24
CA ALA A 70 -15.16 17.12 3.05
C ALA A 70 -14.65 16.90 4.49
N ASN A 71 -15.53 16.89 5.48
CA ASN A 71 -15.19 16.67 6.89
C ASN A 71 -15.45 15.23 7.36
N THR A 72 -15.83 14.32 6.47
CA THR A 72 -16.08 12.91 6.80
C THR A 72 -14.90 12.05 6.41
N LEU A 73 -14.49 11.14 7.31
CA LEU A 73 -13.47 10.14 7.07
C LEU A 73 -14.12 8.77 6.97
N ILE A 74 -13.87 8.07 5.88
CA ILE A 74 -14.34 6.70 5.62
C ILE A 74 -13.10 5.82 5.62
N TYR A 75 -12.93 5.02 6.67
CA TYR A 75 -11.81 4.08 6.81
C TYR A 75 -12.18 2.74 6.21
N ILE A 76 -11.24 2.15 5.48
CA ILE A 76 -11.37 0.86 4.81
C ILE A 76 -12.74 0.75 4.12
N PRO A 77 -12.97 1.59 3.08
CA PRO A 77 -14.28 1.68 2.43
C PRO A 77 -14.73 0.32 1.92
N GLU A 78 -16.04 0.07 2.01
CA GLU A 78 -16.64 -1.13 1.48
C GLU A 78 -16.74 -1.06 -0.06
N LYS A 79 -16.93 -2.22 -0.69
CA LYS A 79 -16.95 -2.35 -2.15
C LYS A 79 -18.06 -1.54 -2.84
N ASP A 80 -19.15 -1.26 -2.15
CA ASP A 80 -20.27 -0.45 -2.61
C ASP A 80 -20.10 1.06 -2.36
N GLU A 81 -19.01 1.47 -1.67
CA GLU A 81 -18.70 2.88 -1.50
C GLU A 81 -18.42 3.54 -2.85
N ARG A 82 -19.01 4.71 -3.07
CA ARG A 82 -18.84 5.49 -4.30
C ARG A 82 -17.75 6.53 -4.14
N ILE A 83 -17.01 6.75 -5.21
CA ILE A 83 -16.02 7.83 -5.29
C ILE A 83 -16.69 9.05 -5.92
N PHE A 84 -16.46 10.23 -5.35
CA PHE A 84 -16.95 11.49 -5.88
C PHE A 84 -15.83 12.50 -6.13
N THR A 85 -16.10 13.46 -7.00
CA THR A 85 -15.23 14.62 -7.19
C THR A 85 -15.00 15.35 -5.87
N GLY A 86 -13.75 15.68 -5.58
CA GLY A 86 -13.32 16.30 -4.32
C GLY A 86 -13.02 15.31 -3.19
N ASP A 87 -13.20 13.99 -3.42
CA ASP A 87 -12.72 12.99 -2.49
C ASP A 87 -11.18 12.96 -2.50
N ILE A 88 -10.60 12.78 -1.33
CA ILE A 88 -9.16 12.53 -1.15
C ILE A 88 -8.99 11.07 -0.76
N LEU A 89 -8.33 10.31 -1.62
CA LEU A 89 -8.11 8.87 -1.45
C LEU A 89 -6.72 8.61 -0.87
N SER A 90 -6.65 7.86 0.24
CA SER A 90 -5.39 7.25 0.68
C SER A 90 -5.29 5.85 0.10
N VAL A 91 -4.25 5.61 -0.67
CA VAL A 91 -4.06 4.41 -1.50
C VAL A 91 -2.77 3.73 -1.10
N VAL A 92 -2.81 2.40 -0.95
CA VAL A 92 -1.63 1.55 -0.72
C VAL A 92 -1.34 0.73 -1.96
N GLY A 93 -0.09 0.74 -2.40
CA GLY A 93 0.41 -0.04 -3.52
C GLY A 93 1.93 0.05 -3.65
N THR A 94 2.51 -0.76 -4.53
CA THR A 94 3.92 -0.63 -4.94
C THR A 94 4.10 0.57 -5.86
N ASP A 95 5.35 1.00 -6.09
CA ASP A 95 5.65 2.09 -7.04
C ASP A 95 5.02 1.87 -8.42
N GLU A 96 5.11 0.64 -8.95
CA GLU A 96 4.54 0.28 -10.25
C GLU A 96 3.00 0.38 -10.25
N GLN A 97 2.36 -0.11 -9.19
CA GLN A 97 0.91 -0.04 -9.03
C GLN A 97 0.43 1.40 -8.88
N ILE A 98 1.14 2.22 -8.10
CA ILE A 98 0.84 3.65 -7.93
C ILE A 98 1.00 4.41 -9.24
N LEU A 99 2.07 4.14 -10.01
CA LEU A 99 2.26 4.74 -11.35
C LEU A 99 1.15 4.32 -12.32
N THR A 100 0.75 3.05 -12.29
CA THR A 100 -0.36 2.53 -13.13
C THR A 100 -1.67 3.20 -12.74
N PHE A 101 -1.94 3.33 -11.44
CA PHE A 101 -3.13 4.01 -10.94
C PHE A 101 -3.14 5.49 -11.32
N LYS A 102 -1.99 6.17 -11.22
CA LYS A 102 -1.83 7.57 -11.64
C LYS A 102 -2.12 7.78 -13.13
N ALA A 103 -1.67 6.86 -13.99
CA ALA A 103 -1.98 6.89 -15.41
C ALA A 103 -3.46 6.61 -15.71
N TYR A 104 -4.12 5.86 -14.83
CA TYR A 104 -5.57 5.60 -14.92
C TYR A 104 -6.40 6.81 -14.47
N LEU A 105 -5.88 7.57 -13.52
CA LEU A 105 -6.40 8.89 -13.16
C LEU A 105 -5.96 9.84 -14.28
N ASP A 106 -6.88 10.39 -15.07
CA ASP A 106 -6.60 11.32 -16.17
C ASP A 106 -5.52 12.37 -15.82
N GLU A 107 -4.84 12.95 -16.82
CA GLU A 107 -3.67 13.85 -16.72
C GLU A 107 -3.81 15.05 -15.76
N ASN A 108 -4.98 15.26 -15.16
CA ASN A 108 -5.30 16.38 -14.29
C ASN A 108 -5.35 16.06 -12.79
N VAL A 109 -4.93 14.85 -12.38
CA VAL A 109 -4.84 14.54 -10.94
C VAL A 109 -3.55 15.08 -10.39
N VAL A 110 -3.66 15.99 -9.44
CA VAL A 110 -2.54 16.50 -8.66
C VAL A 110 -2.26 15.50 -7.53
N GLU A 111 -1.05 14.95 -7.47
CA GLU A 111 -0.56 14.37 -6.22
C GLU A 111 -0.70 15.43 -5.14
N SER A 112 -1.59 15.21 -4.19
CA SER A 112 -1.75 16.14 -3.09
C SER A 112 -0.50 16.07 -2.22
N ASN A 113 0.07 17.26 -1.96
CA ASN A 113 1.25 17.42 -1.12
C ASN A 113 0.99 16.80 0.26
N PRO A 114 1.95 16.08 0.89
CA PRO A 114 1.78 15.38 2.16
C PRO A 114 1.48 16.25 3.40
N GLU A 115 1.15 17.53 3.22
CA GLU A 115 0.64 18.38 4.30
C GLU A 115 -0.76 17.96 4.83
N TYR A 116 -1.44 17.02 4.18
CA TYR A 116 -2.63 16.39 4.75
C TYR A 116 -2.16 15.37 5.80
N GLU A 117 -2.46 15.66 7.07
CA GLU A 117 -2.15 14.84 8.24
C GLU A 117 -2.33 13.34 7.98
N TYR A 118 -1.20 12.64 7.80
CA TYR A 118 -1.12 11.17 7.74
C TYR A 118 -1.21 10.53 9.15
N ASP A 119 -1.44 11.34 10.18
CA ASP A 119 -1.22 10.96 11.58
C ASP A 119 -2.11 9.81 12.08
N ASP A 120 -3.15 9.45 11.34
CA ASP A 120 -4.12 8.45 11.77
C ASP A 120 -4.05 7.11 11.03
N ILE A 121 -3.60 7.09 9.76
CA ILE A 121 -3.42 5.86 8.97
C ILE A 121 -1.94 5.56 8.76
N VAL A 122 -1.58 4.31 9.02
CA VAL A 122 -0.22 3.79 8.80
C VAL A 122 -0.27 2.49 8.01
N LEU A 123 0.81 2.21 7.30
CA LEU A 123 1.14 0.87 6.78
C LEU A 123 2.31 0.35 7.62
N GLN A 124 2.07 -0.67 8.41
CA GLN A 124 3.08 -1.25 9.30
C GLN A 124 3.11 -2.77 9.21
N LYS A 125 4.29 -3.33 9.51
CA LYS A 125 4.52 -4.77 9.59
C LYS A 125 4.48 -5.22 11.05
N PHE A 126 3.75 -6.29 11.30
CA PHE A 126 3.61 -6.92 12.61
C PHE A 126 3.82 -8.42 12.52
N THR A 127 4.49 -9.00 13.50
CA THR A 127 4.55 -10.46 13.63
C THR A 127 3.38 -10.93 14.47
N LEU A 128 2.64 -11.91 13.98
CA LEU A 128 1.45 -12.42 14.64
C LEU A 128 1.80 -13.37 15.79
N TYR A 129 1.67 -12.87 17.01
CA TYR A 129 1.82 -13.65 18.25
C TYR A 129 0.52 -13.78 19.03
N ASN A 130 -0.47 -12.94 18.76
CA ASN A 130 -1.72 -12.94 19.50
C ASN A 130 -2.52 -14.22 19.21
N PRO A 131 -2.75 -15.09 20.23
CA PRO A 131 -3.44 -16.35 20.05
C PRO A 131 -4.90 -16.21 19.62
N ASP A 132 -5.52 -15.05 19.88
CA ASP A 132 -6.92 -14.78 19.51
C ASP A 132 -7.13 -14.73 17.99
N PHE A 133 -6.06 -14.56 17.22
CA PHE A 133 -6.12 -14.48 15.76
C PHE A 133 -5.50 -15.70 15.05
N ILE A 134 -4.71 -16.51 15.78
CA ILE A 134 -4.03 -17.67 15.21
C ILE A 134 -5.06 -18.78 14.91
N ASP A 135 -4.88 -19.46 13.77
CA ASP A 135 -5.75 -20.53 13.24
C ASP A 135 -7.17 -20.07 12.86
N GLN A 136 -7.39 -18.75 12.77
CA GLN A 136 -8.63 -18.17 12.26
C GLN A 136 -8.40 -17.60 10.86
N SER A 137 -9.44 -17.58 10.03
CA SER A 137 -9.41 -16.81 8.79
C SER A 137 -9.37 -15.29 9.08
N ILE A 138 -8.88 -14.49 8.13
CA ILE A 138 -8.90 -13.02 8.25
C ILE A 138 -10.32 -12.54 8.57
N LYS A 139 -11.34 -13.15 7.99
CA LYS A 139 -12.76 -12.83 8.25
C LYS A 139 -13.17 -13.16 9.69
N GLU A 140 -12.87 -14.38 10.16
CA GLU A 140 -13.26 -14.85 11.50
C GLU A 140 -12.52 -14.10 12.61
N SER A 141 -11.25 -13.72 12.38
CA SER A 141 -10.46 -12.93 13.30
C SER A 141 -11.02 -11.52 13.55
N ASN A 142 -11.92 -11.07 12.70
CA ASN A 142 -12.53 -9.74 12.77
C ASN A 142 -11.52 -8.58 12.83
N LEU A 143 -10.29 -8.79 12.33
CA LEU A 143 -9.19 -7.82 12.37
C LEU A 143 -9.59 -6.49 11.73
N ARG A 144 -10.33 -6.52 10.62
CA ARG A 144 -10.80 -5.33 9.91
C ARG A 144 -11.59 -4.39 10.82
N GLU A 145 -12.54 -4.93 11.57
CA GLU A 145 -13.39 -4.15 12.47
C GLU A 145 -12.64 -3.68 13.72
N LEU A 146 -11.81 -4.55 14.28
CA LEU A 146 -11.06 -4.29 15.51
C LEU A 146 -9.98 -3.22 15.32
N THR A 147 -9.29 -3.26 14.19
CA THR A 147 -8.14 -2.39 13.90
C THR A 147 -8.49 -1.23 12.97
N LYS A 148 -9.72 -1.22 12.40
CA LYS A 148 -10.05 -0.35 11.25
C LYS A 148 -8.94 -0.43 10.20
N GLY A 149 -8.45 -1.67 9.97
CA GLY A 149 -7.31 -1.94 9.13
C GLY A 149 -7.56 -3.03 8.09
N LEU A 150 -6.76 -3.01 7.05
CA LEU A 150 -6.76 -4.00 5.97
C LEU A 150 -5.41 -4.73 5.97
N VAL A 151 -5.44 -6.06 5.95
CA VAL A 151 -4.24 -6.87 5.73
C VAL A 151 -3.90 -6.79 4.24
N ILE A 152 -2.79 -6.14 3.93
CA ILE A 152 -2.32 -5.90 2.56
C ILE A 152 -1.45 -7.05 2.07
N CYS A 153 -0.64 -7.62 2.97
CA CYS A 153 0.29 -8.69 2.65
C CYS A 153 0.51 -9.58 3.88
N ILE A 154 0.73 -10.86 3.64
CA ILE A 154 1.19 -11.84 4.63
C ILE A 154 2.51 -12.43 4.12
N ASP A 155 3.59 -12.19 4.86
CA ASP A 155 4.89 -12.79 4.59
C ASP A 155 5.07 -14.05 5.46
N ARG A 156 5.40 -15.17 4.82
CA ARG A 156 5.72 -16.47 5.42
C ARG A 156 7.08 -16.95 4.95
N PRO A 157 7.75 -17.85 5.68
CA PRO A 157 9.04 -18.39 5.24
C PRO A 157 9.02 -19.05 3.86
N ASP A 158 7.88 -19.61 3.47
CA ASP A 158 7.67 -20.38 2.24
C ASP A 158 6.94 -19.60 1.14
N CYS A 159 6.19 -18.55 1.48
CA CYS A 159 5.41 -17.80 0.50
C CYS A 159 5.08 -16.38 0.96
N ARG A 160 4.78 -15.53 -0.02
CA ARG A 160 4.18 -14.20 0.20
C ARG A 160 2.78 -14.19 -0.41
N ILE A 161 1.80 -13.72 0.36
CA ILE A 161 0.41 -13.60 -0.08
C ILE A 161 0.08 -12.11 -0.15
N LEU A 162 0.01 -11.57 -1.36
CA LEU A 162 -0.41 -10.18 -1.61
C LEU A 162 -1.93 -10.12 -1.71
N ASN A 163 -2.52 -9.07 -1.16
CA ASN A 163 -3.97 -8.86 -1.15
C ASN A 163 -4.73 -10.12 -0.73
N PRO A 164 -4.44 -10.67 0.47
CA PRO A 164 -5.03 -11.95 0.88
C PRO A 164 -6.56 -11.88 0.85
N GLU A 165 -7.17 -12.98 0.41
CA GLU A 165 -8.62 -13.13 0.50
C GLU A 165 -9.05 -13.35 1.96
N SER A 166 -10.31 -13.08 2.25
CA SER A 166 -10.86 -13.08 3.61
C SER A 166 -10.89 -14.46 4.30
N ASP A 167 -10.77 -15.52 3.55
CA ASP A 167 -10.73 -16.92 4.00
C ASP A 167 -9.32 -17.45 4.31
N VAL A 168 -8.29 -16.67 4.02
CA VAL A 168 -6.90 -17.04 4.33
C VAL A 168 -6.74 -17.19 5.84
N ILE A 169 -6.25 -18.38 6.26
CA ILE A 169 -6.00 -18.70 7.67
C ILE A 169 -4.71 -18.04 8.14
N LEU A 170 -4.79 -17.30 9.22
CA LEU A 170 -3.67 -16.67 9.90
C LEU A 170 -2.92 -17.71 10.74
N ARG A 171 -1.58 -17.70 10.69
CA ARG A 171 -0.71 -18.64 11.40
C ARG A 171 0.18 -17.94 12.40
N ALA A 172 0.59 -18.64 13.42
CA ALA A 172 1.62 -18.13 14.34
C ALA A 172 2.90 -17.74 13.55
N ASN A 173 3.47 -16.59 13.90
CA ASN A 173 4.63 -15.98 13.26
C ASN A 173 4.41 -15.50 11.81
N ASP A 174 3.15 -15.42 11.32
CA ASP A 174 2.89 -14.68 10.09
C ASP A 174 3.36 -13.22 10.27
N GLU A 175 4.07 -12.67 9.28
CA GLU A 175 4.37 -11.26 9.23
C GLU A 175 3.28 -10.55 8.42
N LEU A 176 2.45 -9.77 9.11
CA LEU A 176 1.30 -9.09 8.53
C LEU A 176 1.64 -7.64 8.21
N TRP A 177 1.45 -7.22 6.97
CA TRP A 177 1.42 -5.83 6.60
C TRP A 177 -0.02 -5.31 6.67
N ILE A 178 -0.26 -4.40 7.61
CA ILE A 178 -1.59 -3.86 7.89
C ILE A 178 -1.60 -2.36 7.62
N ALA A 179 -2.54 -1.93 6.78
CA ALA A 179 -2.87 -0.52 6.58
C ALA A 179 -4.14 -0.19 7.36
N GLY A 180 -4.08 0.78 8.26
CA GLY A 180 -5.23 1.12 9.09
C GLY A 180 -4.93 2.17 10.15
N GLU A 181 -5.87 2.37 11.08
CA GLU A 181 -5.72 3.35 12.15
C GLU A 181 -4.64 2.93 13.15
N LYS A 182 -3.58 3.73 13.25
CA LYS A 182 -2.38 3.45 14.07
C LYS A 182 -2.72 3.05 15.51
N LYS A 183 -3.59 3.82 16.16
CA LYS A 183 -3.95 3.59 17.57
C LYS A 183 -4.65 2.26 17.79
N LEU A 184 -5.51 1.86 16.85
CA LEU A 184 -6.25 0.62 16.94
C LEU A 184 -5.36 -0.59 16.60
N ILE A 185 -4.49 -0.46 15.60
CA ILE A 185 -3.55 -1.51 15.23
C ILE A 185 -2.62 -1.81 16.40
N ASN A 186 -1.96 -0.80 16.97
CA ASN A 186 -1.03 -0.97 18.10
C ASN A 186 -1.69 -1.65 19.31
N LYS A 187 -2.95 -1.38 19.57
CA LYS A 187 -3.69 -2.01 20.69
C LYS A 187 -3.70 -3.55 20.64
N TYR A 188 -3.66 -4.13 19.42
CA TYR A 188 -3.78 -5.58 19.24
C TYR A 188 -2.48 -6.29 18.86
N PHE A 189 -1.45 -5.54 18.46
CA PHE A 189 -0.18 -6.08 17.95
C PHE A 189 1.06 -5.64 18.73
N GLU A 190 0.98 -4.60 19.58
CA GLU A 190 1.99 -4.21 20.56
C GLU A 190 1.61 -4.74 21.95
#